data_024a1e73bdb7537b4b2b7a4498dc47d2
#
_entry.id   024a1e73bdb7537b4b2b7a4498dc47d2
#
_cell.length_a   1.000
_cell.length_b   1.000
_cell.length_c   1.000
_cell.angle_alpha   90.00
_cell.angle_beta   90.00
_cell.angle_gamma   90.00
#
_symmetry.space_group_name_H-M   'P 1'
#
loop_
_entity.id
_entity.type
_entity.pdbx_description
1 polymer ?
#
loop_
_entity_poly.entity_id
_entity_poly.type
_entity_poly.pdbx_seq_one_letter_code
_entity_poly.pdbx_strand_id
1 'polypeptide(L)'
;LETKVSVNDCILYAASKALRRVRKVNSRYDEKLGKRMEFDTVDISVAVAAPTGLVTPIVFNADNKSVSEIGQDVRRLAGKAKDGKLKPSEMIGGSFTISNLGMFSVDSFQAIQNPPQGAILAVGRGTERVVISKSARSDSSSNDDDGNVDKPATDAVFSEDQLSTQLSISATLSIDNRCMDEADASEWLEAFADEMRKA
;
A
#
# COMPACT_ATOMS: atom_id res chain seq x y z
N LEU A 1 5.89 -17.65 -21.13
CA LEU A 1 6.63 -16.43 -20.76
C LEU A 1 6.31 -16.12 -19.31
N GLU A 2 7.24 -16.42 -18.40
CA GLU A 2 7.13 -16.01 -17.00
C GLU A 2 7.07 -14.49 -16.96
N THR A 3 5.92 -13.96 -16.56
CA THR A 3 5.74 -12.52 -16.41
C THR A 3 6.42 -12.11 -15.09
N LYS A 4 7.56 -11.42 -15.19
CA LYS A 4 8.30 -10.95 -14.01
C LYS A 4 7.38 -10.04 -13.18
N VAL A 5 7.00 -10.50 -11.99
CA VAL A 5 6.21 -9.73 -11.01
C VAL A 5 7.14 -8.72 -10.34
N SER A 6 6.68 -7.48 -10.18
CA SER A 6 7.38 -6.42 -9.47
C SER A 6 6.76 -6.17 -8.09
N VAL A 7 7.53 -5.59 -7.18
CA VAL A 7 7.03 -5.16 -5.86
C VAL A 7 5.84 -4.21 -6.00
N ASN A 8 5.84 -3.35 -7.03
CA ASN A 8 4.72 -2.46 -7.32
C ASN A 8 3.44 -3.23 -7.67
N ASP A 9 3.56 -4.34 -8.41
CA ASP A 9 2.40 -5.19 -8.77
C ASP A 9 1.81 -5.85 -7.52
N CYS A 10 2.66 -6.30 -6.58
CA CYS A 10 2.24 -6.82 -5.28
C CYS A 10 1.55 -5.74 -4.43
N ILE A 11 2.07 -4.50 -4.42
CA ILE A 11 1.45 -3.37 -3.70
C ILE A 11 0.03 -3.09 -4.23
N LEU A 12 -0.15 -3.03 -5.55
CA LEU A 12 -1.48 -2.80 -6.14
C LEU A 12 -2.44 -3.96 -5.82
N TYR A 13 -1.96 -5.18 -5.92
CA TYR A 13 -2.75 -6.37 -5.59
C TYR A 13 -3.18 -6.36 -4.12
N ALA A 14 -2.25 -6.18 -3.19
CA ALA A 14 -2.54 -6.13 -1.75
C ALA A 14 -3.52 -5.00 -1.40
N ALA A 15 -3.32 -3.81 -1.98
CA ALA A 15 -4.23 -2.69 -1.81
C ALA A 15 -5.64 -3.01 -2.34
N SER A 16 -5.75 -3.67 -3.49
CA SER A 16 -7.06 -4.05 -4.04
C SER A 16 -7.83 -5.01 -3.13
N LYS A 17 -7.14 -5.98 -2.51
CA LYS A 17 -7.74 -6.91 -1.56
C LYS A 17 -8.12 -6.22 -0.24
N ALA A 18 -7.26 -5.32 0.26
CA ALA A 18 -7.55 -4.52 1.44
C ALA A 18 -8.77 -3.59 1.23
N LEU A 19 -8.92 -2.98 0.04
CA LEU A 19 -10.09 -2.16 -0.32
C LEU A 19 -11.39 -2.98 -0.37
N ARG A 20 -11.31 -4.25 -0.72
CA ARG A 20 -12.46 -5.16 -0.67
C ARG A 20 -12.83 -5.55 0.75
N ARG A 21 -11.84 -5.73 1.62
CA ARG A 21 -12.03 -6.07 3.04
C ARG A 21 -12.57 -4.90 3.84
N VAL A 22 -12.02 -3.69 3.64
CA VAL A 22 -12.41 -2.46 4.35
C VAL A 22 -13.02 -1.48 3.34
N ARG A 23 -14.27 -1.73 2.95
CA ARG A 23 -14.97 -1.00 1.88
C ARG A 23 -15.14 0.49 2.13
N LYS A 24 -15.16 0.90 3.39
CA LYS A 24 -15.25 2.31 3.78
C LYS A 24 -14.14 3.17 3.16
N VAL A 25 -12.92 2.60 3.01
CA VAL A 25 -11.77 3.30 2.41
C VAL A 25 -11.94 3.46 0.90
N ASN A 26 -12.69 2.55 0.25
CA ASN A 26 -13.04 2.67 -1.16
C ASN A 26 -14.30 3.51 -1.36
N SER A 27 -14.25 4.78 -0.97
CA SER A 27 -15.41 5.68 -0.96
C SER A 27 -15.08 7.11 -1.37
N ARG A 28 -16.12 7.90 -1.58
CA ARG A 28 -16.07 9.33 -1.84
C ARG A 28 -17.11 10.07 -1.02
N TYR A 29 -16.88 11.35 -0.79
CA TYR A 29 -17.92 12.22 -0.24
C TYR A 29 -18.74 12.86 -1.36
N ASP A 30 -20.06 12.71 -1.30
CA ASP A 30 -20.98 13.36 -2.22
C ASP A 30 -21.49 14.66 -1.57
N GLU A 31 -21.02 15.81 -2.08
CA GLU A 31 -21.37 17.11 -1.52
C GLU A 31 -22.85 17.46 -1.67
N LYS A 32 -23.49 16.97 -2.73
CA LYS A 32 -24.93 17.23 -2.96
C LYS A 32 -25.81 16.48 -2.00
N LEU A 33 -25.41 15.24 -1.67
CA LEU A 33 -26.13 14.38 -0.75
C LEU A 33 -25.69 14.55 0.69
N GLY A 34 -24.57 15.24 0.94
CA GLY A 34 -23.99 15.46 2.26
C GLY A 34 -23.58 14.15 2.95
N LYS A 35 -23.21 13.10 2.19
CA LYS A 35 -22.90 11.78 2.73
C LYS A 35 -21.79 11.04 1.97
N ARG A 36 -21.19 10.08 2.65
CA ARG A 36 -20.27 9.13 2.05
C ARG A 36 -20.99 8.19 1.10
N MET A 37 -20.37 7.91 -0.04
CA MET A 37 -20.80 6.94 -1.05
C MET A 37 -19.65 5.95 -1.30
N GLU A 38 -19.89 4.66 -1.11
CA GLU A 38 -18.91 3.62 -1.44
C GLU A 38 -18.89 3.36 -2.94
N PHE A 39 -17.72 3.03 -3.47
CA PHE A 39 -17.59 2.54 -4.84
C PHE A 39 -17.90 1.05 -4.89
N ASP A 40 -18.60 0.61 -5.92
CA ASP A 40 -18.93 -0.82 -6.13
C ASP A 40 -17.74 -1.62 -6.65
N THR A 41 -16.85 -0.95 -7.42
CA THR A 41 -15.66 -1.51 -8.03
C THR A 41 -14.39 -1.01 -7.33
N VAL A 42 -13.30 -1.76 -7.46
CA VAL A 42 -11.98 -1.35 -7.00
C VAL A 42 -11.14 -0.98 -8.21
N ASP A 43 -11.11 0.33 -8.51
CA ASP A 43 -10.44 0.90 -9.69
C ASP A 43 -9.26 1.75 -9.22
N ILE A 44 -8.05 1.21 -9.34
CA ILE A 44 -6.84 1.82 -8.77
C ILE A 44 -6.17 2.73 -9.80
N SER A 45 -6.13 4.02 -9.50
CA SER A 45 -5.34 5.02 -10.22
C SER A 45 -3.87 4.91 -9.81
N VAL A 46 -2.97 4.78 -10.77
CA VAL A 46 -1.52 4.67 -10.52
C VAL A 46 -0.84 5.95 -10.98
N ALA A 47 -0.15 6.65 -10.08
CA ALA A 47 0.60 7.85 -10.44
C ALA A 47 1.81 7.48 -11.31
N VAL A 48 1.87 8.00 -12.53
CA VAL A 48 2.92 7.74 -13.51
C VAL A 48 3.49 9.06 -14.04
N ALA A 49 4.81 9.20 -13.98
CA ALA A 49 5.51 10.32 -14.60
C ALA A 49 5.51 10.13 -16.13
N ALA A 50 5.00 11.13 -16.85
CA ALA A 50 4.97 11.20 -18.30
C ALA A 50 5.71 12.46 -18.78
N PRO A 51 6.15 12.55 -20.06
CA PRO A 51 6.79 13.77 -20.59
C PRO A 51 5.95 15.04 -20.44
N THR A 52 4.62 14.89 -20.42
CA THR A 52 3.65 15.98 -20.27
C THR A 52 3.33 16.32 -18.80
N GLY A 53 3.94 15.63 -17.83
CA GLY A 53 3.70 15.78 -16.39
C GLY A 53 3.20 14.50 -15.75
N LEU A 54 2.56 14.63 -14.59
CA LEU A 54 1.99 13.49 -13.85
C LEU A 54 0.64 13.10 -14.44
N VAL A 55 0.46 11.83 -14.74
CA VAL A 55 -0.82 11.24 -15.16
C VAL A 55 -1.20 10.08 -14.24
N THR A 56 -2.50 9.78 -14.13
CA THR A 56 -3.01 8.75 -13.22
C THR A 56 -3.88 7.73 -13.97
N PRO A 57 -3.28 6.86 -14.83
CA PRO A 57 -4.02 5.79 -15.48
C PRO A 57 -4.61 4.80 -14.48
N ILE A 58 -5.72 4.17 -14.86
CA ILE A 58 -6.53 3.35 -13.97
C ILE A 58 -6.41 1.87 -14.32
N VAL A 59 -6.13 1.05 -13.32
CA VAL A 59 -6.28 -0.40 -13.36
C VAL A 59 -7.70 -0.71 -12.86
N PHE A 60 -8.61 -0.97 -13.79
CA PHE A 60 -10.02 -1.25 -13.48
C PHE A 60 -10.20 -2.65 -12.89
N ASN A 61 -11.15 -2.80 -11.96
CA ASN A 61 -11.50 -4.06 -11.30
C ASN A 61 -10.27 -4.82 -10.75
N ALA A 62 -9.37 -4.09 -10.10
CA ALA A 62 -8.10 -4.63 -9.63
C ALA A 62 -8.26 -5.80 -8.63
N ASP A 63 -9.35 -5.80 -7.85
CA ASP A 63 -9.70 -6.84 -6.89
C ASP A 63 -10.03 -8.20 -7.53
N ASN A 64 -10.43 -8.22 -8.81
CA ASN A 64 -10.76 -9.43 -9.57
C ASN A 64 -9.58 -9.95 -10.42
N LYS A 65 -8.41 -9.28 -10.33
CA LYS A 65 -7.21 -9.63 -11.12
C LYS A 65 -6.17 -10.32 -10.27
N SER A 66 -5.38 -11.17 -10.92
CA SER A 66 -4.15 -11.71 -10.37
C SER A 66 -3.04 -10.65 -10.38
N VAL A 67 -1.97 -10.88 -9.58
CA VAL A 67 -0.78 -10.00 -9.57
C VAL A 67 -0.19 -9.84 -10.98
N SER A 68 -0.14 -10.93 -11.75
CA SER A 68 0.38 -10.94 -13.12
C SER A 68 -0.45 -10.06 -14.07
N GLU A 69 -1.78 -10.13 -14.00
CA GLU A 69 -2.70 -9.31 -14.81
C GLU A 69 -2.59 -7.83 -14.45
N ILE A 70 -2.51 -7.51 -13.15
CA ILE A 70 -2.26 -6.14 -12.67
C ILE A 70 -0.95 -5.62 -13.26
N GLY A 71 0.14 -6.40 -13.16
CA GLY A 71 1.43 -6.02 -13.70
C GLY A 71 1.42 -5.80 -15.23
N GLN A 72 0.66 -6.61 -15.98
CA GLN A 72 0.49 -6.41 -17.42
C GLN A 72 -0.25 -5.10 -17.72
N ASP A 73 -1.33 -4.82 -17.00
CA ASP A 73 -2.09 -3.58 -17.15
C ASP A 73 -1.23 -2.35 -16.81
N VAL A 74 -0.50 -2.38 -15.71
CA VAL A 74 0.40 -1.29 -15.30
C VAL A 74 1.44 -1.01 -16.37
N ARG A 75 2.12 -2.05 -16.88
CA ARG A 75 3.13 -1.89 -17.96
C ARG A 75 2.52 -1.31 -19.22
N ARG A 76 1.36 -1.82 -19.65
CA ARG A 76 0.63 -1.33 -20.81
C ARG A 76 0.24 0.14 -20.66
N LEU A 77 -0.32 0.52 -19.52
CA LEU A 77 -0.75 1.88 -19.22
C LEU A 77 0.45 2.84 -19.09
N ALA A 78 1.52 2.43 -18.41
CA ALA A 78 2.74 3.22 -18.29
C ALA A 78 3.42 3.45 -19.66
N GLY A 79 3.41 2.46 -20.55
CA GLY A 79 3.88 2.62 -21.93
C GLY A 79 3.07 3.67 -22.69
N LYS A 80 1.73 3.58 -22.63
CA LYS A 80 0.85 4.60 -23.25
C LYS A 80 1.04 6.00 -22.64
N ALA A 81 1.30 6.08 -21.33
CA ALA A 81 1.58 7.35 -20.65
C ALA A 81 2.85 8.01 -21.19
N LYS A 82 3.93 7.24 -21.33
CA LYS A 82 5.21 7.72 -21.90
C LYS A 82 5.06 8.17 -23.35
N ASP A 83 4.24 7.48 -24.13
CA ASP A 83 3.97 7.81 -25.52
C ASP A 83 2.94 8.94 -25.70
N GLY A 84 2.33 9.44 -24.64
CA GLY A 84 1.25 10.44 -24.72
C GLY A 84 -0.05 9.92 -25.35
N LYS A 85 -0.28 8.59 -25.33
CA LYS A 85 -1.40 7.91 -26.00
C LYS A 85 -2.49 7.43 -25.05
N LEU A 86 -2.50 7.89 -23.78
CA LEU A 86 -3.58 7.56 -22.85
C LEU A 86 -4.90 8.17 -23.30
N LYS A 87 -5.96 7.37 -23.24
CA LYS A 87 -7.31 7.85 -23.53
C LYS A 87 -7.93 8.48 -22.27
N PRO A 88 -8.81 9.51 -22.39
CA PRO A 88 -9.51 10.06 -21.23
C PRO A 88 -10.23 8.98 -20.37
N SER A 89 -10.83 7.97 -21.01
CA SER A 89 -11.46 6.84 -20.32
C SER A 89 -10.50 5.96 -19.51
N GLU A 90 -9.19 6.06 -19.74
CA GLU A 90 -8.17 5.32 -18.98
C GLU A 90 -7.65 6.13 -17.78
N MET A 91 -8.12 7.39 -17.59
CA MET A 91 -7.66 8.32 -16.55
C MET A 91 -8.79 8.87 -15.67
N ILE A 92 -10.05 8.66 -16.04
CA ILE A 92 -11.22 9.20 -15.33
C ILE A 92 -12.04 8.05 -14.74
N GLY A 93 -12.38 8.15 -13.44
CA GLY A 93 -13.27 7.21 -12.77
C GLY A 93 -12.61 6.26 -11.78
N GLY A 94 -11.34 6.45 -11.43
CA GLY A 94 -10.67 5.66 -10.38
C GLY A 94 -11.30 5.87 -9.01
N SER A 95 -11.28 4.84 -8.17
CA SER A 95 -11.86 4.85 -6.82
C SER A 95 -10.84 5.07 -5.71
N PHE A 96 -9.57 4.78 -5.98
CA PHE A 96 -8.44 4.89 -5.05
C PHE A 96 -7.16 5.21 -5.82
N THR A 97 -6.23 5.95 -5.23
CA THR A 97 -4.96 6.27 -5.88
C THR A 97 -3.76 5.68 -5.13
N ILE A 98 -2.79 5.19 -5.88
CA ILE A 98 -1.48 4.79 -5.34
C ILE A 98 -0.40 5.63 -6.03
N SER A 99 0.40 6.32 -5.21
CA SER A 99 1.58 7.06 -5.64
C SER A 99 2.83 6.39 -5.08
N ASN A 100 3.70 5.88 -5.95
CA ASN A 100 4.93 5.20 -5.56
C ASN A 100 6.15 5.99 -6.01
N LEU A 101 6.90 6.54 -5.03
CA LEU A 101 8.14 7.27 -5.24
C LEU A 101 9.38 6.48 -4.83
N GLY A 102 9.25 5.17 -4.58
CA GLY A 102 10.35 4.32 -4.15
C GLY A 102 11.55 4.30 -5.12
N MET A 103 11.28 4.42 -6.42
CA MET A 103 12.31 4.52 -7.47
C MET A 103 13.10 5.85 -7.44
N PHE A 104 12.61 6.87 -6.74
CA PHE A 104 13.25 8.19 -6.61
C PHE A 104 13.98 8.37 -5.28
N SER A 105 14.26 7.29 -4.57
CA SER A 105 14.94 7.30 -3.26
C SER A 105 14.24 8.09 -2.16
N VAL A 106 12.91 8.19 -2.25
CA VAL A 106 12.07 8.84 -1.23
C VAL A 106 11.68 7.78 -0.19
N ASP A 107 12.04 7.99 1.07
CA ASP A 107 11.75 7.05 2.16
C ASP A 107 10.28 7.04 2.55
N SER A 108 9.70 8.23 2.72
CA SER A 108 8.29 8.42 3.04
C SER A 108 7.82 9.79 2.58
N PHE A 109 6.53 9.91 2.25
CA PHE A 109 5.90 11.17 1.87
C PHE A 109 4.40 11.10 2.12
N GLN A 110 3.73 12.24 2.05
CA GLN A 110 2.28 12.35 2.07
C GLN A 110 1.81 12.81 0.70
N ALA A 111 0.81 12.12 0.16
CA ALA A 111 0.21 12.48 -1.11
C ALA A 111 -1.08 13.28 -0.89
N ILE A 112 -1.33 14.24 -1.79
CA ILE A 112 -2.59 14.98 -1.84
C ILE A 112 -3.63 14.09 -2.53
N GLN A 113 -4.82 14.00 -1.94
CA GLN A 113 -5.93 13.22 -2.49
C GLN A 113 -6.34 13.71 -3.87
N ASN A 114 -6.78 12.77 -4.70
CA ASN A 114 -7.28 13.04 -6.05
C ASN A 114 -8.82 13.00 -6.04
N PRO A 115 -9.51 14.16 -5.99
CA PRO A 115 -10.98 14.16 -5.95
C PRO A 115 -11.58 13.42 -7.16
N PRO A 116 -12.72 12.72 -6.97
CA PRO A 116 -13.55 12.63 -5.76
C PRO A 116 -13.17 11.50 -4.81
N GLN A 117 -12.00 10.87 -4.94
CA GLN A 117 -11.57 9.74 -4.14
C GLN A 117 -11.35 10.15 -2.67
N GLY A 118 -11.81 9.31 -1.73
CA GLY A 118 -11.69 9.56 -0.30
C GLY A 118 -10.33 9.20 0.31
N ALA A 119 -9.44 8.51 -0.44
CA ALA A 119 -8.14 8.12 0.08
C ALA A 119 -7.08 7.95 -1.02
N ILE A 120 -5.79 8.08 -0.62
CA ILE A 120 -4.62 7.85 -1.45
C ILE A 120 -3.50 7.22 -0.62
N LEU A 121 -2.83 6.21 -1.19
CA LEU A 121 -1.66 5.55 -0.61
C LEU A 121 -0.38 6.11 -1.22
N ALA A 122 0.50 6.64 -0.38
CA ALA A 122 1.86 7.04 -0.72
C ALA A 122 2.84 5.93 -0.31
N VAL A 123 3.66 5.46 -1.25
CA VAL A 123 4.61 4.36 -1.03
C VAL A 123 6.03 4.86 -1.25
N GLY A 124 6.87 4.73 -0.22
CA GLY A 124 8.28 5.06 -0.25
C GLY A 124 9.15 3.90 -0.76
N ARG A 125 10.47 4.10 -0.74
CA ARG A 125 11.42 3.07 -1.16
C ARG A 125 11.46 1.90 -0.19
N GLY A 126 11.80 0.73 -0.72
CA GLY A 126 12.16 -0.42 0.09
C GLY A 126 13.57 -0.26 0.66
N THR A 127 13.72 -0.47 1.96
CA THR A 127 15.01 -0.49 2.66
C THR A 127 15.19 -1.81 3.36
N GLU A 128 16.39 -2.36 3.30
CA GLU A 128 16.73 -3.53 4.09
C GLU A 128 16.90 -3.13 5.56
N ARG A 129 16.22 -3.86 6.44
CA ARG A 129 16.32 -3.68 7.89
C ARG A 129 16.69 -5.00 8.53
N VAL A 130 17.60 -4.96 9.49
CA VAL A 130 17.91 -6.10 10.34
C VAL A 130 16.76 -6.23 11.34
N VAL A 131 16.20 -7.44 11.42
CA VAL A 131 15.10 -7.78 12.33
C VAL A 131 15.46 -9.05 13.12
N ILE A 132 14.92 -9.17 14.32
CA ILE A 132 15.07 -10.37 15.13
C ILE A 132 14.21 -11.46 14.48
N SER A 133 14.84 -12.61 14.19
CA SER A 133 14.19 -13.78 13.58
C SER A 133 13.01 -14.25 14.46
N LYS A 134 11.92 -14.74 13.83
CA LYS A 134 10.76 -15.24 14.58
C LYS A 134 11.06 -16.39 15.52
N SER A 135 12.08 -17.21 15.21
CA SER A 135 12.55 -18.30 16.07
C SER A 135 13.14 -17.79 17.39
N ALA A 136 13.79 -16.63 17.37
CA ALA A 136 14.37 -16.03 18.59
C ALA A 136 13.32 -15.38 19.52
N ARG A 137 12.13 -15.04 19.00
CA ARG A 137 11.05 -14.46 19.81
C ARG A 137 10.27 -15.49 20.64
N SER A 138 10.32 -16.78 20.27
CA SER A 138 9.65 -17.85 21.01
C SER A 138 10.39 -18.25 22.29
N ASP A 139 11.71 -18.03 22.34
CA ASP A 139 12.54 -18.47 23.46
C ASP A 139 12.56 -17.48 24.65
N SER A 140 12.08 -16.24 24.44
CA SER A 140 12.05 -15.21 25.48
C SER A 140 10.75 -15.19 26.30
N SER A 141 9.77 -16.07 26.01
CA SER A 141 8.47 -16.10 26.70
C SER A 141 8.30 -17.24 27.72
N SER A 142 9.35 -18.03 28.01
CA SER A 142 9.32 -19.08 29.02
C SER A 142 10.37 -18.80 30.09
N ASN A 143 9.90 -18.53 31.29
CA ASN A 143 10.58 -18.37 32.57
C ASN A 143 10.94 -16.93 32.93
N ASP A 144 10.06 -16.29 33.70
CA ASP A 144 10.47 -15.57 34.91
C ASP A 144 9.21 -15.21 35.72
N ASP A 145 8.76 -16.15 36.52
CA ASP A 145 7.93 -15.90 37.68
C ASP A 145 8.86 -15.75 38.90
N ASP A 146 9.64 -14.67 38.90
CA ASP A 146 10.38 -14.20 40.09
C ASP A 146 10.35 -12.66 40.08
N GLY A 147 9.52 -12.14 41.03
CA GLY A 147 9.20 -10.74 41.20
C GLY A 147 10.36 -9.84 41.58
N ASN A 148 11.29 -9.59 40.66
CA ASN A 148 12.34 -8.58 40.85
C ASN A 148 12.25 -7.52 39.73
N VAL A 149 11.59 -6.37 40.06
CA VAL A 149 11.19 -5.29 39.12
C VAL A 149 12.28 -4.25 38.88
N ASP A 150 13.55 -4.51 39.16
CA ASP A 150 14.64 -3.53 39.01
C ASP A 150 15.88 -4.12 38.29
N LYS A 151 15.72 -4.55 37.00
CA LYS A 151 16.86 -4.60 36.09
C LYS A 151 16.55 -3.78 34.86
N PRO A 152 17.39 -2.76 34.51
CA PRO A 152 17.28 -2.09 33.24
C PRO A 152 17.55 -3.14 32.15
N ALA A 153 16.71 -3.17 31.12
CA ALA A 153 16.89 -4.01 29.93
C ALA A 153 18.09 -3.50 29.10
N THR A 154 19.29 -3.64 29.69
CA THR A 154 20.57 -3.31 29.05
C THR A 154 21.25 -4.62 28.68
N ASP A 155 21.60 -4.73 27.37
CA ASP A 155 22.48 -5.74 26.78
C ASP A 155 21.86 -7.10 26.41
N ALA A 156 20.69 -7.12 25.77
CA ALA A 156 20.31 -8.29 24.96
C ALA A 156 21.26 -8.39 23.76
N VAL A 157 22.37 -9.09 23.91
CA VAL A 157 23.28 -9.42 22.82
C VAL A 157 22.62 -10.55 22.00
N PHE A 158 22.10 -10.18 20.82
CA PHE A 158 21.58 -11.18 19.88
C PHE A 158 22.74 -11.86 19.15
N SER A 159 22.71 -13.19 19.03
CA SER A 159 23.64 -13.91 18.16
C SER A 159 23.32 -13.65 16.69
N GLU A 160 24.31 -13.77 15.80
CA GLU A 160 24.11 -13.57 14.35
C GLU A 160 22.99 -14.47 13.78
N ASP A 161 22.81 -15.68 14.32
CA ASP A 161 21.75 -16.61 13.91
C ASP A 161 20.32 -16.12 14.28
N GLN A 162 20.22 -15.16 15.19
CA GLN A 162 18.95 -14.56 15.61
C GLN A 162 18.56 -13.32 14.78
N LEU A 163 19.44 -12.89 13.90
CA LEU A 163 19.24 -11.73 13.04
C LEU A 163 18.91 -12.16 11.63
N SER A 164 17.95 -11.49 11.02
CA SER A 164 17.61 -11.69 9.60
C SER A 164 17.40 -10.32 8.93
N THR A 165 17.69 -10.27 7.63
CA THR A 165 17.45 -9.06 6.84
C THR A 165 16.07 -9.14 6.21
N GLN A 166 15.26 -8.09 6.36
CA GLN A 166 13.93 -8.00 5.79
C GLN A 166 13.79 -6.71 4.99
N LEU A 167 13.19 -6.80 3.78
CA LEU A 167 12.79 -5.63 3.01
C LEU A 167 11.60 -4.95 3.70
N SER A 168 11.76 -3.69 4.07
CA SER A 168 10.74 -2.87 4.72
C SER A 168 10.36 -1.70 3.82
N ILE A 169 9.07 -1.44 3.65
CA ILE A 169 8.52 -0.36 2.84
C ILE A 169 7.69 0.53 3.75
N SER A 170 7.88 1.85 3.64
CA SER A 170 7.01 2.83 4.30
C SER A 170 5.80 3.13 3.41
N ALA A 171 4.60 3.02 3.96
CA ALA A 171 3.37 3.35 3.28
C ALA A 171 2.53 4.30 4.15
N THR A 172 2.08 5.41 3.57
CA THR A 172 1.27 6.43 4.26
C THR A 172 -0.07 6.57 3.57
N LEU A 173 -1.15 6.41 4.31
CA LEU A 173 -2.52 6.59 3.83
C LEU A 173 -3.01 8.00 4.20
N SER A 174 -3.37 8.82 3.19
CA SER A 174 -4.06 10.09 3.40
C SER A 174 -5.55 9.89 3.15
N ILE A 175 -6.39 10.34 4.07
CA ILE A 175 -7.84 10.11 4.07
C ILE A 175 -8.64 11.41 4.09
N ASP A 176 -9.86 11.37 3.58
CA ASP A 176 -10.88 12.41 3.76
C ASP A 176 -11.75 12.06 4.97
N ASN A 177 -11.65 12.84 6.05
CA ASN A 177 -12.39 12.63 7.30
C ASN A 177 -13.92 12.72 7.14
N ARG A 178 -14.40 13.22 6.01
CA ARG A 178 -15.84 13.18 5.67
C ARG A 178 -16.26 11.78 5.21
N CYS A 179 -15.31 10.96 4.76
CA CYS A 179 -15.56 9.61 4.25
C CYS A 179 -15.30 8.53 5.33
N MET A 180 -14.25 8.70 6.11
CA MET A 180 -13.76 7.68 7.06
C MET A 180 -13.00 8.34 8.22
N ASP A 181 -12.83 7.62 9.31
CA ASP A 181 -12.04 8.02 10.45
C ASP A 181 -10.68 7.30 10.50
N GLU A 182 -9.87 7.63 11.51
CA GLU A 182 -8.54 7.06 11.72
C GLU A 182 -8.61 5.56 12.06
N ALA A 183 -9.69 5.09 12.66
CA ALA A 183 -9.88 3.67 12.98
C ALA A 183 -10.10 2.86 11.70
N ASP A 184 -10.94 3.34 10.78
CA ASP A 184 -11.14 2.75 9.45
C ASP A 184 -9.83 2.71 8.64
N ALA A 185 -9.03 3.79 8.73
CA ALA A 185 -7.72 3.89 8.07
C ALA A 185 -6.71 2.88 8.65
N SER A 186 -6.68 2.73 9.98
CA SER A 186 -5.82 1.76 10.67
C SER A 186 -6.19 0.33 10.30
N GLU A 187 -7.49 -0.03 10.31
CA GLU A 187 -7.97 -1.35 9.90
C GLU A 187 -7.55 -1.67 8.45
N TRP A 188 -7.64 -0.68 7.56
CA TRP A 188 -7.22 -0.86 6.17
C TRP A 188 -5.71 -1.07 6.04
N LEU A 189 -4.89 -0.30 6.77
CA LEU A 189 -3.43 -0.44 6.76
C LEU A 189 -2.99 -1.82 7.29
N GLU A 190 -3.67 -2.34 8.32
CA GLU A 190 -3.44 -3.71 8.81
C GLU A 190 -3.79 -4.74 7.75
N ALA A 191 -4.98 -4.60 7.12
CA ALA A 191 -5.39 -5.48 6.04
C ALA A 191 -4.41 -5.45 4.86
N PHE A 192 -3.92 -4.26 4.48
CA PHE A 192 -2.92 -4.08 3.44
C PHE A 192 -1.59 -4.76 3.79
N ALA A 193 -1.10 -4.57 5.02
CA ALA A 193 0.12 -5.22 5.49
C ALA A 193 0.00 -6.76 5.51
N ASP A 194 -1.17 -7.29 5.88
CA ASP A 194 -1.44 -8.72 5.85
C ASP A 194 -1.40 -9.29 4.42
N GLU A 195 -2.00 -8.59 3.45
CA GLU A 195 -1.99 -9.02 2.05
C GLU A 195 -0.58 -8.89 1.43
N MET A 196 0.19 -7.87 1.81
CA MET A 196 1.60 -7.73 1.39
C MET A 196 2.49 -8.89 1.88
N ARG A 197 2.20 -9.48 3.05
CA ARG A 197 2.96 -10.63 3.56
C ARG A 197 2.64 -11.93 2.83
N LYS A 198 1.51 -11.99 2.10
CA LYS A 198 1.06 -13.17 1.35
C LYS A 198 1.45 -13.10 -0.13
N ALA A 199 1.70 -11.90 -0.64
CA ALA A 199 2.05 -11.64 -2.04
C ALA A 199 3.54 -11.89 -2.30
#